data_013a656aef2550443ef5c8e752b11fb2
#
_entry.id   013a656aef2550443ef5c8e752b11fb2
#
_cell.length_a   1.000
_cell.length_b   1.000
_cell.length_c   1.000
_cell.angle_alpha   90.00
_cell.angle_beta   90.00
_cell.angle_gamma   90.00
#
_symmetry.space_group_name_H-M   'P 1'
#
loop_
_entity.id
_entity.type
_entity.pdbx_description
1 polymer ?
#
loop_
_entity_poly.entity_id
_entity_poly.type
_entity_poly.pdbx_seq_one_letter_code
_entity_poly.pdbx_strand_id
1 'polypeptide(L)'
;MTVAVITGAASGIGAGLAHHAASLGMKLVLADWDAPAVKEVADSLSTEVIAVPTDVRDEAAVQSLAEAAYDRFGEVDLLFNNAGVLSSGLSWEIDAATWQRSLDINIGGVVNVIRAFVPRLIAADRPSRIINTSSVGGFLTSPFMAPYSATKFAVVAISEALAGELIATGSKVHVSLLAPGPVKSAIMDEHAPAATAEFMTMLRDMNDENGMMPDEFAPLVFDAIERGEYWIVPQPEALDPALRERTEMILERRPPASFNLLSGDRE
;
A
#
# COMPACT_ATOMS: atom_id res chain seq x y z
N MET A 1 5.55 -24.61 -3.62
CA MET A 1 5.78 -23.75 -2.42
C MET A 1 5.53 -22.33 -2.85
N THR A 2 4.71 -21.58 -2.15
CA THR A 2 4.24 -20.24 -2.55
C THR A 2 5.38 -19.23 -2.60
N VAL A 3 5.46 -18.45 -3.66
CA VAL A 3 6.44 -17.37 -3.85
C VAL A 3 5.73 -16.03 -3.72
N ALA A 4 6.20 -15.17 -2.81
CA ALA A 4 5.67 -13.82 -2.64
C ALA A 4 6.73 -12.75 -2.96
N VAL A 5 6.33 -11.75 -3.72
CA VAL A 5 7.10 -10.53 -3.98
C VAL A 5 6.47 -9.39 -3.19
N ILE A 6 7.28 -8.61 -2.46
CA ILE A 6 6.80 -7.50 -1.61
C ILE A 6 7.63 -6.26 -1.90
N THR A 7 7.01 -5.20 -2.38
CA THR A 7 7.64 -3.87 -2.51
C THR A 7 7.41 -3.03 -1.27
N GLY A 8 8.34 -2.14 -0.93
CA GLY A 8 8.30 -1.40 0.33
C GLY A 8 8.52 -2.32 1.54
N ALA A 9 9.40 -3.32 1.39
CA ALA A 9 9.57 -4.40 2.36
C ALA A 9 10.54 -4.09 3.50
N ALA A 10 11.21 -2.92 3.48
CA ALA A 10 12.19 -2.56 4.49
C ALA A 10 11.60 -2.15 5.84
N SER A 11 10.31 -1.82 5.91
CA SER A 11 9.68 -1.35 7.15
C SER A 11 8.15 -1.52 7.16
N GLY A 12 7.54 -1.23 8.29
CA GLY A 12 6.08 -1.11 8.45
C GLY A 12 5.30 -2.32 7.93
N ILE A 13 4.25 -2.06 7.16
CA ILE A 13 3.37 -3.10 6.61
C ILE A 13 4.15 -4.11 5.76
N GLY A 14 5.07 -3.64 4.91
CA GLY A 14 5.84 -4.52 4.03
C GLY A 14 6.72 -5.51 4.79
N ALA A 15 7.41 -5.05 5.84
CA ALA A 15 8.21 -5.92 6.71
C ALA A 15 7.32 -6.90 7.49
N GLY A 16 6.18 -6.45 8.04
CA GLY A 16 5.22 -7.33 8.71
C GLY A 16 4.68 -8.42 7.77
N LEU A 17 4.33 -8.06 6.52
CA LEU A 17 3.92 -9.03 5.50
C LEU A 17 5.04 -10.04 5.21
N ALA A 18 6.30 -9.58 5.14
CA ALA A 18 7.46 -10.46 4.92
C ALA A 18 7.67 -11.45 6.07
N HIS A 19 7.61 -10.97 7.32
CA HIS A 19 7.73 -11.82 8.51
C HIS A 19 6.61 -12.88 8.54
N HIS A 20 5.38 -12.48 8.31
CA HIS A 20 4.26 -13.42 8.32
C HIS A 20 4.35 -14.43 7.18
N ALA A 21 4.65 -14.00 5.95
CA ALA A 21 4.85 -14.89 4.82
C ALA A 21 5.97 -15.91 5.06
N ALA A 22 7.08 -15.47 5.68
CA ALA A 22 8.16 -16.36 6.09
C ALA A 22 7.72 -17.41 7.13
N SER A 23 6.88 -17.01 8.10
CA SER A 23 6.32 -17.95 9.10
C SER A 23 5.42 -19.02 8.48
N LEU A 24 4.80 -18.72 7.34
CA LEU A 24 4.03 -19.67 6.53
C LEU A 24 4.89 -20.52 5.59
N GLY A 25 6.23 -20.36 5.63
CA GLY A 25 7.18 -21.10 4.80
C GLY A 25 7.20 -20.67 3.32
N MET A 26 6.73 -19.48 3.01
CA MET A 26 6.79 -18.94 1.64
C MET A 26 8.22 -18.54 1.27
N LYS A 27 8.56 -18.63 -0.03
CA LYS A 27 9.77 -18.06 -0.60
C LYS A 27 9.53 -16.58 -0.91
N LEU A 28 10.52 -15.71 -0.67
CA LEU A 28 10.32 -14.29 -0.70
C LEU A 28 11.28 -13.55 -1.62
N VAL A 29 10.76 -12.54 -2.30
CA VAL A 29 11.51 -11.49 -2.95
C VAL A 29 11.13 -10.16 -2.30
N LEU A 30 12.05 -9.57 -1.57
CA LEU A 30 11.83 -8.33 -0.86
C LEU A 30 12.47 -7.18 -1.62
N ALA A 31 11.69 -6.17 -1.93
CA ALA A 31 12.13 -5.00 -2.68
C ALA A 31 11.91 -3.71 -1.89
N ASP A 32 12.93 -2.89 -1.85
CA ASP A 32 12.89 -1.55 -1.28
C ASP A 32 14.00 -0.68 -1.88
N TRP A 33 13.81 0.64 -1.88
CA TRP A 33 14.88 1.57 -2.29
C TRP A 33 16.01 1.64 -1.26
N ASP A 34 15.72 1.35 0.02
CA ASP A 34 16.69 1.27 1.11
C ASP A 34 17.35 -0.11 1.12
N ALA A 35 18.45 -0.22 0.37
CA ALA A 35 19.19 -1.48 0.22
C ALA A 35 19.69 -2.07 1.54
N PRO A 36 20.27 -1.30 2.49
CA PRO A 36 20.65 -1.81 3.80
C PRO A 36 19.46 -2.35 4.59
N ALA A 37 18.37 -1.59 4.69
CA ALA A 37 17.23 -1.96 5.51
C ALA A 37 16.47 -3.18 4.95
N VAL A 38 16.27 -3.29 3.64
CA VAL A 38 15.62 -4.47 3.05
C VAL A 38 16.49 -5.73 3.20
N LYS A 39 17.82 -5.58 3.17
CA LYS A 39 18.74 -6.68 3.44
C LYS A 39 18.64 -7.15 4.90
N GLU A 40 18.58 -6.23 5.85
CA GLU A 40 18.41 -6.55 7.28
C GLU A 40 17.12 -7.36 7.52
N VAL A 41 16.00 -6.93 6.92
CA VAL A 41 14.76 -7.70 6.98
C VAL A 41 14.96 -9.09 6.38
N ALA A 42 15.55 -9.21 5.19
CA ALA A 42 15.78 -10.50 4.56
C ALA A 42 16.68 -11.43 5.41
N ASP A 43 17.75 -10.89 5.97
CA ASP A 43 18.70 -11.65 6.82
C ASP A 43 18.02 -12.14 8.14
N SER A 44 16.95 -11.50 8.60
CA SER A 44 16.20 -11.89 9.80
C SER A 44 15.24 -13.06 9.58
N LEU A 45 14.91 -13.39 8.32
CA LEU A 45 13.90 -14.37 8.00
C LEU A 45 14.46 -15.78 7.87
N SER A 46 13.68 -16.78 8.35
CA SER A 46 14.07 -18.20 8.31
C SER A 46 13.46 -18.94 7.11
N THR A 47 13.50 -18.34 5.93
CA THR A 47 13.01 -18.93 4.67
C THR A 47 13.94 -18.61 3.51
N GLU A 48 13.70 -19.20 2.33
CA GLU A 48 14.41 -18.78 1.13
C GLU A 48 13.97 -17.35 0.74
N VAL A 49 14.89 -16.41 0.81
CA VAL A 49 14.61 -15.00 0.54
C VAL A 49 15.74 -14.37 -0.28
N ILE A 50 15.38 -13.48 -1.18
CA ILE A 50 16.31 -12.54 -1.81
C ILE A 50 15.86 -11.10 -1.54
N ALA A 51 16.83 -10.22 -1.26
CA ALA A 51 16.62 -8.79 -1.19
C ALA A 51 17.08 -8.15 -2.50
N VAL A 52 16.22 -7.37 -3.13
CA VAL A 52 16.50 -6.69 -4.40
C VAL A 52 16.29 -5.18 -4.21
N PRO A 53 17.37 -4.40 -4.08
CA PRO A 53 17.26 -2.94 -4.02
C PRO A 53 16.52 -2.39 -5.24
N THR A 54 15.39 -1.73 -5.00
CA THR A 54 14.50 -1.32 -6.09
C THR A 54 13.83 0.00 -5.76
N ASP A 55 14.10 1.03 -6.56
CA ASP A 55 13.28 2.23 -6.58
C ASP A 55 12.10 1.99 -7.53
N VAL A 56 10.87 1.94 -7.01
CA VAL A 56 9.67 1.68 -7.81
C VAL A 56 9.38 2.76 -8.85
N ARG A 57 9.98 3.95 -8.74
CA ARG A 57 9.89 5.01 -9.74
C ARG A 57 10.65 4.68 -11.02
N ASP A 58 11.69 3.87 -10.92
CA ASP A 58 12.54 3.45 -12.04
C ASP A 58 11.97 2.17 -12.68
N GLU A 59 11.39 2.32 -13.87
CA GLU A 59 10.83 1.21 -14.63
C GLU A 59 11.86 0.10 -14.89
N ALA A 60 13.12 0.45 -15.16
CA ALA A 60 14.17 -0.55 -15.40
C ALA A 60 14.54 -1.32 -14.13
N ALA A 61 14.58 -0.65 -12.97
CA ALA A 61 14.80 -1.32 -11.69
C ALA A 61 13.66 -2.29 -11.37
N VAL A 62 12.39 -1.92 -11.65
CA VAL A 62 11.23 -2.79 -11.44
C VAL A 62 11.23 -3.97 -12.42
N GLN A 63 11.66 -3.78 -13.67
CA GLN A 63 11.84 -4.89 -14.61
C GLN A 63 12.92 -5.86 -14.10
N SER A 64 14.04 -5.35 -13.59
CA SER A 64 15.11 -6.17 -13.00
C SER A 64 14.63 -6.93 -11.75
N LEU A 65 13.76 -6.32 -10.93
CA LEU A 65 13.12 -7.01 -9.80
C LEU A 65 12.29 -8.20 -10.29
N ALA A 66 11.47 -8.02 -11.34
CA ALA A 66 10.68 -9.10 -11.89
C ALA A 66 11.59 -10.21 -12.45
N GLU A 67 12.65 -9.87 -13.19
CA GLU A 67 13.64 -10.83 -13.68
C GLU A 67 14.27 -11.63 -12.54
N ALA A 68 14.75 -10.96 -11.50
CA ALA A 68 15.35 -11.62 -10.34
C ALA A 68 14.38 -12.58 -9.64
N ALA A 69 13.09 -12.22 -9.53
CA ALA A 69 12.07 -13.08 -8.95
C ALA A 69 11.88 -14.37 -9.77
N TYR A 70 11.71 -14.25 -11.09
CA TYR A 70 11.50 -15.40 -11.97
C TYR A 70 12.78 -16.23 -12.15
N ASP A 71 13.96 -15.61 -12.26
CA ASP A 71 15.25 -16.32 -12.35
C ASP A 71 15.52 -17.13 -11.08
N ARG A 72 15.18 -16.61 -9.91
CA ARG A 72 15.45 -17.29 -8.65
C ARG A 72 14.44 -18.40 -8.34
N PHE A 73 13.15 -18.17 -8.59
CA PHE A 73 12.09 -19.06 -8.15
C PHE A 73 11.24 -19.65 -9.27
N GLY A 74 11.34 -19.12 -10.49
CA GLY A 74 10.59 -19.60 -11.65
C GLY A 74 9.12 -19.18 -11.69
N GLU A 75 8.59 -18.69 -10.60
CA GLU A 75 7.16 -18.37 -10.46
C GLU A 75 6.92 -17.26 -9.42
N VAL A 76 5.76 -16.62 -9.49
CA VAL A 76 5.25 -15.68 -8.49
C VAL A 76 3.78 -15.99 -8.25
N ASP A 77 3.39 -16.19 -7.00
CA ASP A 77 2.01 -16.49 -6.58
C ASP A 77 1.31 -15.27 -6.01
N LEU A 78 2.01 -14.54 -5.15
CA LEU A 78 1.53 -13.33 -4.51
C LEU A 78 2.44 -12.15 -4.83
N LEU A 79 1.85 -11.05 -5.27
CA LEU A 79 2.56 -9.79 -5.53
C LEU A 79 1.96 -8.69 -4.66
N PHE A 80 2.67 -8.29 -3.62
CA PHE A 80 2.31 -7.15 -2.78
C PHE A 80 2.94 -5.88 -3.34
N ASN A 81 2.13 -5.11 -4.04
CA ASN A 81 2.47 -3.80 -4.58
C ASN A 81 2.21 -2.76 -3.49
N ASN A 82 3.15 -2.67 -2.53
CA ASN A 82 2.94 -2.01 -1.25
C ASN A 82 3.77 -0.73 -1.05
N ALA A 83 4.86 -0.53 -1.79
CA ALA A 83 5.69 0.67 -1.67
C ALA A 83 4.87 1.96 -1.77
N GLY A 84 5.11 2.89 -0.86
CA GLY A 84 4.39 4.16 -0.85
C GLY A 84 4.94 5.14 0.18
N VAL A 85 4.61 6.41 0.00
CA VAL A 85 5.00 7.51 0.88
C VAL A 85 3.79 8.36 1.24
N LEU A 86 3.89 9.07 2.37
CA LEU A 86 2.92 10.06 2.81
C LEU A 86 3.51 11.45 2.58
N SER A 87 2.69 12.43 2.21
CA SER A 87 3.06 13.84 2.17
C SER A 87 1.93 14.68 2.72
N SER A 88 2.27 15.68 3.52
CA SER A 88 1.33 16.60 4.16
C SER A 88 1.66 18.06 3.87
N GLY A 89 0.67 18.93 3.98
CA GLY A 89 0.79 20.36 3.78
C GLY A 89 -0.53 20.99 3.35
N LEU A 90 -0.59 22.33 3.35
CA LEU A 90 -1.69 23.05 2.70
C LEU A 90 -1.59 22.85 1.19
N SER A 91 -2.68 22.46 0.55
CA SER A 91 -2.68 22.05 -0.87
C SER A 91 -2.07 23.08 -1.82
N TRP A 92 -2.14 24.37 -1.47
CA TRP A 92 -1.57 25.49 -2.26
C TRP A 92 -0.15 25.90 -1.85
N GLU A 93 0.40 25.28 -0.79
CA GLU A 93 1.77 25.54 -0.30
C GLU A 93 2.72 24.37 -0.55
N ILE A 94 2.16 23.16 -0.75
CA ILE A 94 2.98 21.99 -1.08
C ILE A 94 3.68 22.25 -2.41
N ASP A 95 4.99 22.18 -2.40
CA ASP A 95 5.78 22.42 -3.60
C ASP A 95 5.59 21.33 -4.68
N ALA A 96 5.92 21.68 -5.92
CA ALA A 96 5.74 20.79 -7.06
C ALA A 96 6.58 19.52 -6.95
N ALA A 97 7.76 19.55 -6.31
CA ALA A 97 8.62 18.38 -6.15
C ALA A 97 8.01 17.36 -5.18
N THR A 98 7.42 17.83 -4.08
CA THR A 98 6.70 16.99 -3.12
C THR A 98 5.46 16.34 -3.75
N TRP A 99 4.68 17.11 -4.54
CA TRP A 99 3.58 16.56 -5.33
C TRP A 99 4.08 15.48 -6.30
N GLN A 100 5.12 15.82 -7.11
CA GLN A 100 5.65 14.89 -8.10
C GLN A 100 6.19 13.61 -7.46
N ARG A 101 6.93 13.73 -6.35
CA ARG A 101 7.41 12.56 -5.58
C ARG A 101 6.27 11.64 -5.17
N SER A 102 5.16 12.20 -4.67
CA SER A 102 3.99 11.41 -4.28
C SER A 102 3.35 10.70 -5.47
N LEU A 103 3.23 11.39 -6.61
CA LEU A 103 2.70 10.81 -7.84
C LEU A 103 3.63 9.71 -8.39
N ASP A 104 4.92 9.96 -8.43
CA ASP A 104 5.91 9.02 -8.99
C ASP A 104 5.98 7.73 -8.19
N ILE A 105 5.92 7.82 -6.85
CA ILE A 105 6.01 6.64 -5.99
C ILE A 105 4.65 5.92 -5.91
N ASN A 106 3.60 6.64 -5.46
CA ASN A 106 2.34 6.00 -5.10
C ASN A 106 1.48 5.62 -6.32
N ILE A 107 1.67 6.24 -7.47
CA ILE A 107 0.97 5.92 -8.72
C ILE A 107 1.94 5.32 -9.73
N GLY A 108 3.00 6.04 -10.08
CA GLY A 108 4.01 5.59 -11.04
C GLY A 108 4.61 4.24 -10.65
N GLY A 109 5.00 4.11 -9.39
CA GLY A 109 5.53 2.86 -8.84
C GLY A 109 4.54 1.70 -8.94
N VAL A 110 3.27 1.94 -8.58
CA VAL A 110 2.21 0.91 -8.71
C VAL A 110 2.06 0.47 -10.17
N VAL A 111 2.02 1.42 -11.10
CA VAL A 111 1.89 1.14 -12.54
C VAL A 111 3.12 0.40 -13.08
N ASN A 112 4.34 0.78 -12.68
CA ASN A 112 5.57 0.10 -13.09
C ASN A 112 5.57 -1.37 -12.63
N VAL A 113 5.16 -1.65 -11.39
CA VAL A 113 5.04 -3.02 -10.88
C VAL A 113 3.99 -3.81 -11.66
N ILE A 114 2.81 -3.24 -11.93
CA ILE A 114 1.77 -3.87 -12.77
C ILE A 114 2.35 -4.21 -14.16
N ARG A 115 3.03 -3.27 -14.82
CA ARG A 115 3.60 -3.47 -16.17
C ARG A 115 4.70 -4.53 -16.22
N ALA A 116 5.49 -4.66 -15.16
CA ALA A 116 6.57 -5.64 -15.11
C ALA A 116 6.06 -7.06 -14.81
N PHE A 117 5.07 -7.21 -13.94
CA PHE A 117 4.65 -8.51 -13.44
C PHE A 117 3.41 -9.07 -14.13
N VAL A 118 2.38 -8.26 -14.41
CA VAL A 118 1.08 -8.77 -14.94
C VAL A 118 1.25 -9.57 -16.23
N PRO A 119 2.02 -9.14 -17.23
CA PRO A 119 2.20 -9.94 -18.45
C PRO A 119 2.81 -11.32 -18.17
N ARG A 120 3.74 -11.41 -17.22
CA ARG A 120 4.40 -12.67 -16.82
C ARG A 120 3.44 -13.58 -16.06
N LEU A 121 2.64 -13.01 -15.15
CA LEU A 121 1.60 -13.75 -14.40
C LEU A 121 0.54 -14.32 -15.35
N ILE A 122 0.08 -13.54 -16.35
CA ILE A 122 -0.86 -14.01 -17.38
C ILE A 122 -0.24 -15.13 -18.21
N ALA A 123 1.02 -14.97 -18.66
CA ALA A 123 1.72 -15.96 -19.46
C ALA A 123 1.95 -17.29 -18.73
N ALA A 124 2.05 -17.25 -17.39
CA ALA A 124 2.18 -18.45 -16.56
C ALA A 124 0.89 -19.30 -16.52
N ASP A 125 -0.25 -18.75 -16.91
CA ASP A 125 -1.58 -19.42 -16.99
C ASP A 125 -1.97 -20.20 -15.72
N ARG A 126 -1.62 -19.68 -14.55
CA ARG A 126 -1.87 -20.29 -13.24
C ARG A 126 -2.49 -19.27 -12.27
N PRO A 127 -3.22 -19.75 -11.25
CA PRO A 127 -3.75 -18.85 -10.22
C PRO A 127 -2.63 -18.06 -9.53
N SER A 128 -2.77 -16.75 -9.51
CA SER A 128 -1.89 -15.82 -8.80
C SER A 128 -2.69 -14.60 -8.35
N ARG A 129 -2.15 -13.81 -7.44
CA ARG A 129 -2.85 -12.66 -6.90
C ARG A 129 -1.94 -11.46 -6.77
N ILE A 130 -2.45 -10.30 -7.18
CA ILE A 130 -1.84 -8.99 -6.97
C ILE A 130 -2.59 -8.29 -5.86
N ILE A 131 -1.88 -7.80 -4.87
CA ILE A 131 -2.42 -7.02 -3.75
C ILE A 131 -1.86 -5.59 -3.86
N ASN A 132 -2.68 -4.66 -4.33
CA ASN A 132 -2.32 -3.25 -4.38
C ASN A 132 -2.67 -2.57 -3.05
N THR A 133 -1.70 -1.93 -2.41
CA THR A 133 -1.90 -1.25 -1.13
C THR A 133 -2.36 0.19 -1.34
N SER A 134 -3.65 0.42 -1.12
CA SER A 134 -4.21 1.76 -0.96
C SER A 134 -4.10 2.23 0.50
N SER A 135 -5.18 2.65 1.09
CA SER A 135 -5.37 3.11 2.49
C SER A 135 -6.85 3.39 2.72
N VAL A 136 -7.27 3.53 3.97
CA VAL A 136 -8.54 4.25 4.28
C VAL A 136 -8.55 5.64 3.65
N GLY A 137 -7.38 6.28 3.49
CA GLY A 137 -7.18 7.54 2.77
C GLY A 137 -7.42 7.47 1.26
N GLY A 138 -7.64 6.28 0.68
CA GLY A 138 -8.11 6.07 -0.69
C GLY A 138 -9.63 6.08 -0.84
N PHE A 139 -10.35 6.16 0.26
CA PHE A 139 -11.81 6.25 0.32
C PHE A 139 -12.30 7.51 1.04
N LEU A 140 -11.49 7.99 1.97
CA LEU A 140 -11.75 9.16 2.81
C LEU A 140 -10.65 10.17 2.59
N THR A 141 -11.01 11.40 2.21
CA THR A 141 -10.03 12.48 2.10
C THR A 141 -9.73 13.06 3.48
N SER A 142 -8.48 13.42 3.72
CA SER A 142 -8.09 14.16 4.91
C SER A 142 -7.58 15.55 4.52
N PRO A 143 -7.99 16.62 5.22
CA PRO A 143 -7.33 17.91 5.13
C PRO A 143 -5.81 17.76 5.32
N PHE A 144 -5.04 18.61 4.70
CA PHE A 144 -3.56 18.63 4.76
C PHE A 144 -2.84 17.43 4.15
N MET A 145 -3.57 16.48 3.56
CA MET A 145 -3.01 15.26 2.97
C MET A 145 -3.44 15.08 1.51
N ALA A 146 -3.60 16.17 0.77
CA ALA A 146 -4.13 16.12 -0.59
C ALA A 146 -3.30 15.23 -1.55
N PRO A 147 -1.94 15.29 -1.60
CA PRO A 147 -1.18 14.40 -2.48
C PRO A 147 -1.35 12.93 -2.10
N TYR A 148 -1.33 12.63 -0.80
CA TYR A 148 -1.51 11.26 -0.32
C TYR A 148 -2.91 10.73 -0.67
N SER A 149 -3.97 11.45 -0.30
CA SER A 149 -5.35 11.04 -0.60
C SER A 149 -5.56 10.87 -2.10
N ALA A 150 -5.14 11.83 -2.92
CA ALA A 150 -5.29 11.75 -4.37
C ALA A 150 -4.62 10.50 -4.95
N THR A 151 -3.40 10.18 -4.50
CA THR A 151 -2.69 9.00 -4.98
C THR A 151 -3.33 7.70 -4.51
N LYS A 152 -3.84 7.63 -3.27
CA LYS A 152 -4.49 6.41 -2.75
C LYS A 152 -5.88 6.18 -3.38
N PHE A 153 -6.63 7.23 -3.71
CA PHE A 153 -7.83 7.13 -4.56
C PHE A 153 -7.49 6.61 -5.97
N ALA A 154 -6.39 7.07 -6.55
CA ALA A 154 -5.93 6.57 -7.85
C ALA A 154 -5.60 5.07 -7.81
N VAL A 155 -4.98 4.57 -6.74
CA VAL A 155 -4.70 3.13 -6.57
C VAL A 155 -6.00 2.32 -6.50
N VAL A 156 -7.06 2.83 -5.86
CA VAL A 156 -8.39 2.20 -5.90
C VAL A 156 -8.85 2.06 -7.34
N ALA A 157 -8.89 3.16 -8.09
CA ALA A 157 -9.37 3.16 -9.48
C ALA A 157 -8.53 2.26 -10.40
N ILE A 158 -7.20 2.28 -10.26
CA ILE A 158 -6.28 1.40 -11.03
C ILE A 158 -6.57 -0.07 -10.71
N SER A 159 -6.80 -0.42 -9.45
CA SER A 159 -7.03 -1.80 -9.03
C SER A 159 -8.39 -2.33 -9.52
N GLU A 160 -9.44 -1.52 -9.48
CA GLU A 160 -10.75 -1.88 -10.02
C GLU A 160 -10.70 -2.07 -11.54
N ALA A 161 -10.03 -1.17 -12.27
CA ALA A 161 -9.84 -1.29 -13.70
C ALA A 161 -9.07 -2.57 -14.06
N LEU A 162 -7.93 -2.81 -13.41
CA LEU A 162 -7.11 -4.01 -13.63
C LEU A 162 -7.90 -5.30 -13.34
N ALA A 163 -8.67 -5.34 -12.26
CA ALA A 163 -9.50 -6.49 -11.95
C ALA A 163 -10.54 -6.75 -13.05
N GLY A 164 -11.20 -5.71 -13.54
CA GLY A 164 -12.15 -5.80 -14.66
C GLY A 164 -11.51 -6.29 -15.95
N GLU A 165 -10.31 -5.80 -16.28
CA GLU A 165 -9.55 -6.20 -17.47
C GLU A 165 -9.12 -7.67 -17.39
N LEU A 166 -8.62 -8.14 -16.27
CA LEU A 166 -8.22 -9.53 -16.06
C LEU A 166 -9.42 -10.48 -16.15
N ILE A 167 -10.57 -10.09 -15.60
CA ILE A 167 -11.83 -10.85 -15.75
C ILE A 167 -12.25 -10.90 -17.23
N ALA A 168 -12.28 -9.75 -17.90
CA ALA A 168 -12.70 -9.63 -19.28
C ALA A 168 -11.83 -10.45 -20.27
N THR A 169 -10.56 -10.64 -19.93
CA THR A 169 -9.61 -11.44 -20.72
C THR A 169 -9.54 -12.91 -20.31
N GLY A 170 -10.32 -13.34 -19.31
CA GLY A 170 -10.33 -14.72 -18.82
C GLY A 170 -9.05 -15.15 -18.10
N SER A 171 -8.32 -14.17 -17.55
CA SER A 171 -7.07 -14.43 -16.83
C SER A 171 -7.32 -15.16 -15.50
N LYS A 172 -6.37 -16.00 -15.08
CA LYS A 172 -6.35 -16.64 -13.76
C LYS A 172 -5.71 -15.77 -12.67
N VAL A 173 -5.25 -14.57 -13.05
CA VAL A 173 -4.68 -13.60 -12.13
C VAL A 173 -5.82 -12.86 -11.42
N HIS A 174 -5.78 -12.82 -10.10
CA HIS A 174 -6.76 -12.08 -9.27
C HIS A 174 -6.14 -10.80 -8.74
N VAL A 175 -6.98 -9.81 -8.47
CA VAL A 175 -6.59 -8.57 -7.79
C VAL A 175 -7.26 -8.52 -6.43
N SER A 176 -6.55 -8.00 -5.44
CA SER A 176 -7.10 -7.52 -4.18
C SER A 176 -6.61 -6.09 -3.92
N LEU A 177 -7.46 -5.30 -3.31
CA LEU A 177 -7.13 -3.97 -2.83
C LEU A 177 -7.00 -3.99 -1.32
N LEU A 178 -5.81 -3.72 -0.80
CA LEU A 178 -5.55 -3.60 0.62
C LEU A 178 -5.77 -2.15 1.05
N ALA A 179 -6.66 -1.94 2.02
CA ALA A 179 -6.99 -0.64 2.59
C ALA A 179 -6.65 -0.59 4.08
N PRO A 180 -5.38 -0.38 4.45
CA PRO A 180 -4.98 -0.24 5.84
C PRO A 180 -5.63 0.99 6.50
N GLY A 181 -6.06 0.82 7.75
CA GLY A 181 -6.21 1.89 8.72
C GLY A 181 -4.87 2.25 9.37
N PRO A 182 -4.86 2.76 10.58
CA PRO A 182 -3.62 3.10 11.30
C PRO A 182 -2.78 1.84 11.58
N VAL A 183 -1.58 1.78 11.01
CA VAL A 183 -0.56 0.74 11.27
C VAL A 183 0.75 1.43 11.61
N LYS A 184 1.39 1.01 12.69
CA LYS A 184 2.67 1.58 13.16
C LYS A 184 3.76 1.39 12.12
N SER A 185 4.29 2.50 11.61
CA SER A 185 5.33 2.49 10.57
C SER A 185 6.02 3.83 10.47
N ALA A 186 7.22 3.86 9.91
CA ALA A 186 7.98 5.07 9.66
C ALA A 186 7.35 6.02 8.60
N ILE A 187 6.25 5.64 7.96
CA ILE A 187 5.56 6.48 6.98
C ILE A 187 5.07 7.81 7.58
N MET A 188 4.83 7.83 8.90
CA MET A 188 4.42 9.02 9.64
C MET A 188 5.58 9.94 10.04
N ASP A 189 6.83 9.49 9.92
CA ASP A 189 8.02 10.24 10.36
C ASP A 189 8.44 11.31 9.35
N GLU A 190 7.74 11.42 8.24
CA GLU A 190 8.02 12.40 7.21
C GLU A 190 7.87 13.84 7.75
N HIS A 191 8.76 14.73 7.29
CA HIS A 191 8.78 16.11 7.75
C HIS A 191 7.45 16.83 7.43
N ALA A 192 6.81 17.38 8.46
CA ALA A 192 5.60 18.18 8.31
C ALA A 192 5.96 19.66 8.21
N PRO A 193 5.42 20.40 7.23
CA PRO A 193 5.50 21.86 7.20
C PRO A 193 4.94 22.47 8.48
N ALA A 194 5.44 23.65 8.89
CA ALA A 194 5.00 24.32 10.12
C ALA A 194 3.48 24.52 10.18
N ALA A 195 2.85 24.82 9.05
CA ALA A 195 1.39 25.01 8.97
C ALA A 195 0.57 23.76 9.29
N THR A 196 1.16 22.57 9.23
CA THR A 196 0.48 21.29 9.47
C THR A 196 1.13 20.46 10.57
N ALA A 197 2.13 21.03 11.26
CA ALA A 197 2.89 20.31 12.28
C ALA A 197 2.02 19.79 13.43
N GLU A 198 1.07 20.58 13.91
CA GLU A 198 0.14 20.21 14.97
C GLU A 198 -0.77 19.05 14.54
N PHE A 199 -1.33 19.14 13.33
CA PHE A 199 -2.16 18.07 12.76
C PHE A 199 -1.36 16.77 12.60
N MET A 200 -0.14 16.84 12.10
CA MET A 200 0.71 15.65 11.93
C MET A 200 1.17 15.07 13.27
N THR A 201 1.37 15.92 14.28
CA THR A 201 1.65 15.44 15.64
C THR A 201 0.44 14.68 16.19
N MET A 202 -0.76 15.24 16.08
CA MET A 202 -1.99 14.57 16.48
C MET A 202 -2.17 13.19 15.76
N LEU A 203 -1.88 13.13 14.45
CA LEU A 203 -1.98 11.86 13.71
C LEU A 203 -0.92 10.84 14.17
N ARG A 204 0.30 11.29 14.50
CA ARG A 204 1.35 10.41 15.05
C ARG A 204 0.92 9.87 16.41
N ASP A 205 0.48 10.74 17.31
CA ASP A 205 0.02 10.35 18.65
C ASP A 205 -1.13 9.34 18.55
N MET A 206 -2.13 9.61 17.69
CA MET A 206 -3.22 8.66 17.42
C MET A 206 -2.72 7.31 16.86
N ASN A 207 -1.73 7.33 15.97
CA ASN A 207 -1.15 6.11 15.41
C ASN A 207 -0.31 5.37 16.45
N ASP A 208 0.39 6.08 17.34
CA ASP A 208 1.17 5.47 18.41
C ASP A 208 0.27 4.82 19.47
N GLU A 209 -0.87 5.45 19.77
CA GLU A 209 -1.84 4.94 20.74
C GLU A 209 -2.70 3.79 20.18
N ASN A 210 -3.20 3.94 18.95
CA ASN A 210 -4.25 3.07 18.39
C ASN A 210 -3.82 2.30 17.15
N GLY A 211 -2.64 2.57 16.60
CA GLY A 211 -2.13 1.88 15.41
C GLY A 211 -1.80 0.43 15.72
N MET A 212 -2.25 -0.46 14.84
CA MET A 212 -1.94 -1.89 14.91
C MET A 212 -0.45 -2.14 14.63
N MET A 213 0.15 -3.09 15.32
CA MET A 213 1.52 -3.51 14.98
C MET A 213 1.54 -4.24 13.63
N PRO A 214 2.58 -4.08 12.81
CA PRO A 214 2.69 -4.78 11.53
C PRO A 214 2.53 -6.30 11.62
N ASP A 215 3.05 -6.90 12.69
CA ASP A 215 2.98 -8.36 12.93
C ASP A 215 1.56 -8.82 13.34
N GLU A 216 0.74 -7.94 13.88
CA GLU A 216 -0.68 -8.21 14.16
C GLU A 216 -1.55 -7.97 12.92
N PHE A 217 -1.14 -7.02 12.08
CA PHE A 217 -1.85 -6.64 10.87
C PHE A 217 -1.70 -7.69 9.75
N ALA A 218 -0.49 -8.20 9.54
CA ALA A 218 -0.20 -9.10 8.43
C ALA A 218 -1.06 -10.39 8.43
N PRO A 219 -1.27 -11.09 9.56
CA PRO A 219 -2.16 -12.26 9.59
C PRO A 219 -3.57 -11.96 9.04
N LEU A 220 -4.16 -10.81 9.37
CA LEU A 220 -5.48 -10.43 8.89
C LEU A 220 -5.53 -10.26 7.37
N VAL A 221 -4.42 -9.77 6.79
CA VAL A 221 -4.29 -9.64 5.32
C VAL A 221 -4.23 -11.00 4.66
N PHE A 222 -3.44 -11.93 5.20
CA PHE A 222 -3.31 -13.29 4.64
C PHE A 222 -4.60 -14.09 4.79
N ASP A 223 -5.31 -13.98 5.91
CA ASP A 223 -6.63 -14.59 6.11
C ASP A 223 -7.65 -14.10 5.06
N ALA A 224 -7.63 -12.80 4.74
CA ALA A 224 -8.50 -12.24 3.70
C ALA A 224 -8.10 -12.72 2.29
N ILE A 225 -6.80 -12.88 2.02
CA ILE A 225 -6.29 -13.46 0.77
C ILE A 225 -6.76 -14.91 0.63
N GLU A 226 -6.69 -15.72 1.66
CA GLU A 226 -7.18 -17.11 1.67
C GLU A 226 -8.68 -17.20 1.40
N ARG A 227 -9.48 -16.27 1.94
CA ARG A 227 -10.91 -16.16 1.64
C ARG A 227 -11.21 -15.64 0.24
N GLY A 228 -10.18 -15.22 -0.53
CA GLY A 228 -10.34 -14.71 -1.88
C GLY A 228 -10.93 -13.31 -1.97
N GLU A 229 -10.86 -12.52 -0.90
CA GLU A 229 -11.44 -11.19 -0.82
C GLU A 229 -10.79 -10.20 -1.80
N TYR A 230 -11.60 -9.40 -2.48
CA TYR A 230 -11.12 -8.27 -3.29
C TYR A 230 -10.82 -7.07 -2.38
N TRP A 231 -11.76 -6.68 -1.52
CA TRP A 231 -11.60 -5.57 -0.57
C TRP A 231 -11.03 -6.10 0.74
N ILE A 232 -9.73 -5.93 0.94
CA ILE A 232 -9.05 -6.32 2.18
C ILE A 232 -9.01 -5.10 3.09
N VAL A 233 -9.88 -5.08 4.10
CA VAL A 233 -10.01 -4.00 5.08
C VAL A 233 -9.81 -4.59 6.47
N PRO A 234 -8.54 -4.71 6.94
CA PRO A 234 -8.26 -5.37 8.23
C PRO A 234 -8.83 -4.63 9.46
N GLN A 235 -9.11 -3.33 9.31
CA GLN A 235 -9.64 -2.45 10.36
C GLN A 235 -10.92 -1.78 9.84
N PRO A 236 -12.04 -2.52 9.67
CA PRO A 236 -13.28 -1.97 9.08
C PRO A 236 -13.89 -0.84 9.93
N GLU A 237 -13.65 -0.82 11.23
CA GLU A 237 -14.07 0.25 12.14
C GLU A 237 -13.44 1.61 11.80
N ALA A 238 -12.25 1.60 11.17
CA ALA A 238 -11.58 2.82 10.73
C ALA A 238 -12.11 3.36 9.38
N LEU A 239 -12.86 2.54 8.63
CA LEU A 239 -13.35 2.90 7.30
C LEU A 239 -14.88 2.99 7.22
N ASP A 240 -15.57 1.93 7.61
CA ASP A 240 -16.98 1.71 7.27
C ASP A 240 -17.93 2.83 7.72
N PRO A 241 -17.86 3.34 8.96
CA PRO A 241 -18.77 4.39 9.40
C PRO A 241 -18.61 5.67 8.58
N ALA A 242 -17.37 6.12 8.40
CA ALA A 242 -17.06 7.36 7.69
C ALA A 242 -17.30 7.25 6.17
N LEU A 243 -17.10 6.06 5.59
CA LEU A 243 -17.41 5.81 4.18
C LEU A 243 -18.91 5.85 3.92
N ARG A 244 -19.74 5.33 4.83
CA ARG A 244 -21.21 5.45 4.75
C ARG A 244 -21.64 6.91 4.77
N GLU A 245 -21.17 7.67 5.76
CA GLU A 245 -21.46 9.09 5.87
C GLU A 245 -21.03 9.88 4.63
N ARG A 246 -19.81 9.66 4.14
CA ARG A 246 -19.31 10.27 2.91
C ARG A 246 -20.20 9.93 1.72
N THR A 247 -20.63 8.69 1.59
CA THR A 247 -21.49 8.25 0.50
C THR A 247 -22.84 8.95 0.56
N GLU A 248 -23.45 9.05 1.74
CA GLU A 248 -24.71 9.79 1.97
C GLU A 248 -24.56 11.26 1.62
N MET A 249 -23.48 11.93 2.08
CA MET A 249 -23.22 13.33 1.72
C MET A 249 -23.16 13.53 0.20
N ILE A 250 -22.50 12.62 -0.53
CA ILE A 250 -22.41 12.70 -2.00
C ILE A 250 -23.79 12.51 -2.65
N LEU A 251 -24.56 11.51 -2.21
CA LEU A 251 -25.89 11.23 -2.76
C LEU A 251 -26.86 12.37 -2.50
N GLU A 252 -26.80 13.00 -1.34
CA GLU A 252 -27.61 14.13 -0.93
C GLU A 252 -27.08 15.49 -1.41
N ARG A 253 -25.91 15.51 -2.09
CA ARG A 253 -25.25 16.73 -2.59
C ARG A 253 -24.88 17.70 -1.46
N ARG A 254 -24.66 17.18 -0.25
CA ARG A 254 -24.13 17.98 0.87
C ARG A 254 -22.63 18.25 0.68
N PRO A 255 -22.12 19.41 1.12
CA PRO A 255 -20.68 19.66 1.11
C PRO A 255 -19.97 18.68 2.06
N PRO A 256 -18.65 18.46 1.89
CA PRO A 256 -17.85 17.71 2.88
C PRO A 256 -18.05 18.32 4.27
N ALA A 257 -18.15 17.46 5.29
CA ALA A 257 -18.18 17.95 6.67
C ALA A 257 -16.96 18.82 6.94
N SER A 258 -17.18 19.99 7.55
CA SER A 258 -16.07 20.80 8.03
C SER A 258 -15.37 20.02 9.13
N PHE A 259 -14.14 19.62 8.88
CA PHE A 259 -13.28 19.04 9.92
C PHE A 259 -12.91 20.13 10.91
N ASN A 260 -13.66 20.25 11.98
CA ASN A 260 -13.29 21.06 13.14
C ASN A 260 -12.20 20.35 13.96
N LEU A 261 -11.08 19.99 13.26
CA LEU A 261 -9.94 19.33 13.91
C LEU A 261 -9.12 20.28 14.81
N LEU A 262 -9.31 21.58 14.67
CA LEU A 262 -8.53 22.60 15.38
C LEU A 262 -9.34 23.40 16.42
N SER A 263 -10.65 23.25 16.44
CA SER A 263 -11.50 23.82 17.48
C SER A 263 -11.96 22.69 18.41
N GLY A 264 -11.51 22.72 19.66
CA GLY A 264 -11.89 21.75 20.69
C GLY A 264 -13.37 21.79 21.11
N ASP A 265 -14.24 22.29 20.26
CA ASP A 265 -15.68 22.37 20.48
C ASP A 265 -16.34 21.15 19.82
N ARG A 266 -16.54 20.12 20.62
CA ARG A 266 -17.52 19.07 20.34
C ARG A 266 -18.90 19.63 20.74
N GLU A 267 -19.69 20.06 19.80
CA GLU A 267 -21.13 20.12 19.94
C GLU A 267 -21.79 18.95 19.21
#